data_641310b53bdef3b86ec2bcb5fc50d1e9
#
_entry.id   641310b53bdef3b86ec2bcb5fc50d1e9
#
_cell.length_a   1.000
_cell.length_b   1.000
_cell.length_c   1.000
_cell.angle_alpha   90.00
_cell.angle_beta   90.00
_cell.angle_gamma   90.00
#
_symmetry.space_group_name_H-M   'P 1'
#
loop_
_entity.id
_entity.type
_entity.pdbx_description
1 polymer ?
#
loop_
_entity_poly.entity_id
_entity_poly.type
_entity_poly.pdbx_seq_one_letter_code
_entity_poly.pdbx_strand_id
1 'polypeptide(L)'
;MKHFVKSLPVLSILLALACDILLPDSAQHPAAEHPYFTWALLIGLAVYVIALLISLGNTKVRDKLSYSALFYAGAVLVLNILNLLTAKFAILPVLYFPSLDRVFGVLVEDSAFLATCLAYSARLLFFGWLGGAVVGVLTGIAIGFNKTFAYWVQ
;
A
#
# COMPACT_ATOMS: atom_id res chain seq x y z
N MET A 1 11.21 -27.64 6.56
CA MET A 1 10.29 -26.52 6.84
C MET A 1 10.74 -25.17 6.29
N LYS A 2 12.00 -24.72 6.46
CA LYS A 2 12.49 -23.41 5.98
C LYS A 2 12.41 -23.20 4.44
N HIS A 3 12.50 -24.25 3.63
CA HIS A 3 12.37 -24.16 2.18
C HIS A 3 10.91 -23.94 1.73
N PHE A 4 9.97 -24.59 2.39
CA PHE A 4 8.55 -24.47 2.09
C PHE A 4 8.02 -23.04 2.35
N VAL A 5 8.47 -22.42 3.44
CA VAL A 5 8.07 -21.03 3.79
C VAL A 5 8.49 -20.02 2.73
N LYS A 6 9.63 -20.23 2.05
CA LYS A 6 10.12 -19.34 0.98
C LYS A 6 9.36 -19.45 -0.33
N SER A 7 8.71 -20.58 -0.59
CA SER A 7 7.89 -20.77 -1.79
C SER A 7 6.48 -20.22 -1.64
N LEU A 8 6.03 -19.91 -0.42
CA LEU A 8 4.69 -19.39 -0.14
C LEU A 8 4.35 -18.10 -0.92
N PRO A 9 5.22 -17.07 -0.98
CA PRO A 9 4.92 -15.87 -1.77
C PRO A 9 4.80 -16.14 -3.26
N VAL A 10 5.63 -17.04 -3.82
CA VAL A 10 5.51 -17.44 -5.22
C VAL A 10 4.17 -18.11 -5.47
N LEU A 11 3.78 -19.03 -4.58
CA LEU A 11 2.52 -19.74 -4.69
C LEU A 11 1.32 -18.77 -4.58
N SER A 12 1.37 -17.81 -3.66
CA SER A 12 0.30 -16.80 -3.50
C SER A 12 0.19 -15.89 -4.71
N ILE A 13 1.32 -15.46 -5.31
CA ILE A 13 1.30 -14.64 -6.53
C ILE A 13 0.78 -15.44 -7.73
N LEU A 14 1.20 -16.70 -7.88
CA LEU A 14 0.69 -17.57 -8.95
C LEU A 14 -0.81 -17.83 -8.81
N LEU A 15 -1.30 -18.04 -7.60
CA LEU A 15 -2.71 -18.17 -7.32
C LEU A 15 -3.48 -16.87 -7.65
N ALA A 16 -2.93 -15.72 -7.28
CA ALA A 16 -3.51 -14.42 -7.61
C ALA A 16 -3.58 -14.20 -9.12
N LEU A 17 -2.51 -14.50 -9.86
CA LEU A 17 -2.47 -14.45 -11.32
C LEU A 17 -3.47 -15.43 -11.97
N ALA A 18 -3.57 -16.65 -11.45
CA ALA A 18 -4.54 -17.62 -11.95
C ALA A 18 -5.98 -17.13 -11.75
N CYS A 19 -6.29 -16.58 -10.58
CA CYS A 19 -7.61 -16.00 -10.33
C CYS A 19 -7.89 -14.79 -11.24
N ASP A 20 -6.89 -13.94 -11.45
CA ASP A 20 -7.05 -12.74 -12.26
C ASP A 20 -7.29 -13.04 -13.75
N ILE A 21 -6.56 -14.03 -14.31
CA ILE A 21 -6.66 -14.41 -15.73
C ILE A 21 -7.87 -15.31 -16.00
N LEU A 22 -8.19 -16.24 -15.10
CA LEU A 22 -9.25 -17.23 -15.33
C LEU A 22 -10.66 -16.70 -15.05
N LEU A 23 -10.80 -15.71 -14.15
CA LEU A 23 -12.10 -15.15 -13.81
C LEU A 23 -12.36 -13.88 -14.61
N PRO A 24 -13.46 -13.79 -15.37
CA PRO A 24 -13.84 -12.56 -16.07
C PRO A 24 -14.20 -11.45 -15.10
N ASP A 25 -13.92 -10.21 -15.49
CA ASP A 25 -14.31 -9.03 -14.72
C ASP A 25 -15.83 -8.84 -14.74
N SER A 26 -16.37 -8.33 -13.63
CA SER A 26 -17.78 -8.02 -13.54
C SER A 26 -18.14 -6.84 -14.44
N ALA A 27 -19.26 -6.92 -15.15
CA ALA A 27 -19.79 -5.86 -16.00
C ALA A 27 -20.11 -4.54 -15.24
N GLN A 28 -20.19 -4.60 -13.91
CA GLN A 28 -20.45 -3.43 -13.07
C GLN A 28 -19.19 -2.58 -12.81
N HIS A 29 -18.00 -3.14 -13.03
CA HIS A 29 -16.74 -2.42 -12.91
C HIS A 29 -16.29 -2.00 -14.31
N PRO A 30 -16.17 -0.68 -14.60
CA PRO A 30 -15.55 -0.25 -15.85
C PRO A 30 -14.12 -0.80 -15.88
N ALA A 31 -13.83 -1.58 -16.91
CA ALA A 31 -12.50 -2.12 -17.13
C ALA A 31 -11.48 -0.98 -17.17
N ALA A 32 -10.35 -1.13 -16.50
CA ALA A 32 -9.22 -0.24 -16.70
C ALA A 32 -8.71 -0.39 -18.13
N GLU A 33 -8.14 0.65 -18.71
CA GLU A 33 -7.58 0.60 -20.08
C GLU A 33 -6.51 -0.50 -20.22
N HIS A 34 -5.83 -0.80 -19.13
CA HIS A 34 -4.76 -1.80 -19.09
C HIS A 34 -4.85 -2.67 -17.83
N PRO A 35 -4.38 -3.92 -17.87
CA PRO A 35 -4.36 -4.85 -16.73
C PRO A 35 -3.21 -4.52 -15.76
N TYR A 36 -3.30 -3.37 -15.10
CA TYR A 36 -2.25 -2.88 -14.19
C TYR A 36 -2.00 -3.80 -13.00
N PHE A 37 -3.04 -4.42 -12.47
CA PHE A 37 -2.89 -5.36 -11.35
C PHE A 37 -2.12 -6.61 -11.77
N THR A 38 -2.44 -7.17 -12.95
CA THR A 38 -1.67 -8.29 -13.53
C THR A 38 -0.20 -7.91 -13.72
N TRP A 39 0.09 -6.71 -14.23
CA TRP A 39 1.47 -6.23 -14.40
C TRP A 39 2.18 -6.06 -13.05
N ALA A 40 1.50 -5.53 -12.04
CA ALA A 40 2.05 -5.40 -10.68
C ALA A 40 2.38 -6.77 -10.09
N LEU A 41 1.52 -7.79 -10.28
CA LEU A 41 1.78 -9.16 -9.85
C LEU A 41 2.98 -9.78 -10.58
N LEU A 42 3.10 -9.56 -11.90
CA LEU A 42 4.24 -10.06 -12.69
C LEU A 42 5.56 -9.42 -12.26
N ILE A 43 5.57 -8.08 -12.03
CA ILE A 43 6.74 -7.38 -11.53
C ILE A 43 7.09 -7.88 -10.12
N GLY A 44 6.09 -8.03 -9.24
CA GLY A 44 6.28 -8.59 -7.90
C GLY A 44 6.87 -9.99 -7.91
N LEU A 45 6.38 -10.84 -8.83
CA LEU A 45 6.92 -12.19 -9.05
C LEU A 45 8.38 -12.14 -9.50
N ALA A 46 8.69 -11.32 -10.50
CA ALA A 46 10.05 -11.17 -11.01
C ALA A 46 11.03 -10.71 -9.93
N VAL A 47 10.66 -9.65 -9.17
CA VAL A 47 11.47 -9.13 -8.07
C VAL A 47 11.68 -10.18 -6.99
N TYR A 48 10.64 -10.93 -6.62
CA TYR A 48 10.75 -11.97 -5.62
C TYR A 48 11.62 -13.16 -6.08
N VAL A 49 11.50 -13.57 -7.34
CA VAL A 49 12.33 -14.62 -7.95
C VAL A 49 13.80 -14.17 -7.99
N ILE A 50 14.08 -12.93 -8.38
CA ILE A 50 15.45 -12.37 -8.34
C ILE A 50 15.99 -12.39 -6.91
N ALA A 51 15.20 -11.99 -5.93
CA ALA A 51 15.58 -12.04 -4.51
C ALA A 51 15.86 -13.48 -4.04
N LEU A 52 15.09 -14.47 -4.51
CA LEU A 52 15.36 -15.88 -4.26
C LEU A 52 16.70 -16.34 -4.87
N LEU A 53 17.01 -15.96 -6.10
CA LEU A 53 18.28 -16.28 -6.76
C LEU A 53 19.47 -15.68 -6.00
N ILE A 54 19.38 -14.41 -5.59
CA ILE A 54 20.39 -13.74 -4.76
C ILE A 54 20.56 -14.46 -3.41
N SER A 55 19.47 -14.97 -2.85
CA SER A 55 19.48 -15.68 -1.56
C SER A 55 20.26 -17.01 -1.60
N LEU A 56 20.50 -17.57 -2.78
CA LEU A 56 21.32 -18.78 -2.94
C LEU A 56 22.80 -18.51 -2.61
N GLY A 57 23.30 -17.30 -2.93
CA GLY A 57 24.68 -16.89 -2.64
C GLY A 57 24.86 -16.10 -1.36
N ASN A 58 23.80 -15.59 -0.74
CA ASN A 58 23.90 -14.70 0.42
C ASN A 58 23.00 -15.14 1.58
N THR A 59 23.62 -15.60 2.67
CA THR A 59 22.93 -16.11 3.84
C THR A 59 22.07 -15.04 4.56
N LYS A 60 22.54 -13.77 4.59
CA LYS A 60 21.79 -12.66 5.21
C LYS A 60 20.48 -12.38 4.47
N VAL A 61 20.51 -12.37 3.13
CA VAL A 61 19.31 -12.18 2.31
C VAL A 61 18.36 -13.36 2.48
N ARG A 62 18.92 -14.57 2.56
CA ARG A 62 18.16 -15.80 2.79
C ARG A 62 17.37 -15.78 4.09
N ASP A 63 17.98 -15.35 5.19
CA ASP A 63 17.32 -15.33 6.49
C ASP A 63 16.25 -14.23 6.57
N LYS A 64 16.55 -13.05 6.02
CA LYS A 64 15.57 -11.95 5.90
C LYS A 64 14.38 -12.35 5.06
N LEU A 65 14.61 -12.97 3.90
CA LEU A 65 13.54 -13.43 3.01
C LEU A 65 12.67 -14.50 3.68
N SER A 66 13.28 -15.45 4.40
CA SER A 66 12.56 -16.48 5.15
C SER A 66 11.69 -15.89 6.27
N TYR A 67 12.15 -14.84 6.93
CA TYR A 67 11.39 -14.16 7.99
C TYR A 67 10.19 -13.41 7.42
N SER A 68 10.39 -12.70 6.30
CA SER A 68 9.34 -11.86 5.71
C SER A 68 8.42 -12.60 4.71
N ALA A 69 8.73 -13.85 4.36
CA ALA A 69 7.99 -14.59 3.35
C ALA A 69 6.50 -14.74 3.69
N LEU A 70 6.18 -15.02 4.94
CA LEU A 70 4.80 -15.16 5.40
C LEU A 70 4.02 -13.84 5.28
N PHE A 71 4.68 -12.72 5.59
CA PHE A 71 4.08 -11.40 5.45
C PHE A 71 3.79 -11.07 3.98
N TYR A 72 4.75 -11.31 3.07
CA TYR A 72 4.55 -11.08 1.62
C TYR A 72 3.45 -11.98 1.06
N ALA A 73 3.44 -13.25 1.42
CA ALA A 73 2.39 -14.16 1.00
C ALA A 73 1.00 -13.72 1.50
N GLY A 74 0.91 -13.31 2.77
CA GLY A 74 -0.32 -12.78 3.36
C GLY A 74 -0.79 -11.48 2.69
N ALA A 75 0.11 -10.55 2.42
CA ALA A 75 -0.20 -9.29 1.73
C ALA A 75 -0.76 -9.55 0.33
N VAL A 76 -0.13 -10.43 -0.45
CA VAL A 76 -0.63 -10.80 -1.79
C VAL A 76 -1.99 -11.49 -1.71
N LEU A 77 -2.21 -12.37 -0.74
CA LEU A 77 -3.53 -13.01 -0.55
C LEU A 77 -4.63 -11.99 -0.21
N VAL A 78 -4.34 -11.03 0.66
CA VAL A 78 -5.29 -9.96 0.99
C VAL A 78 -5.62 -9.13 -0.25
N LEU A 79 -4.62 -8.73 -1.03
CA LEU A 79 -4.84 -8.01 -2.29
C LEU A 79 -5.67 -8.85 -3.29
N ASN A 80 -5.40 -10.15 -3.39
CA ASN A 80 -6.17 -11.04 -4.25
C ASN A 80 -7.63 -11.16 -3.80
N ILE A 81 -7.88 -11.30 -2.49
CA ILE A 81 -9.23 -11.33 -1.93
C ILE A 81 -9.96 -10.00 -2.24
N LEU A 82 -9.30 -8.86 -2.05
CA LEU A 82 -9.87 -7.56 -2.42
C LEU A 82 -10.19 -7.48 -3.90
N ASN A 83 -9.30 -7.94 -4.78
CA ASN A 83 -9.54 -7.96 -6.22
C ASN A 83 -10.74 -8.85 -6.58
N LEU A 84 -10.86 -10.03 -5.97
CA LEU A 84 -12.00 -10.91 -6.18
C LEU A 84 -13.32 -10.26 -5.73
N LEU A 85 -13.34 -9.62 -4.56
CA LEU A 85 -14.54 -8.99 -4.00
C LEU A 85 -14.96 -7.73 -4.78
N THR A 86 -14.00 -7.00 -5.36
CA THR A 86 -14.27 -5.76 -6.11
C THR A 86 -14.45 -6.04 -7.60
N ALA A 87 -13.40 -6.48 -8.30
CA ALA A 87 -13.39 -6.58 -9.77
C ALA A 87 -14.17 -7.79 -10.29
N LYS A 88 -14.07 -8.95 -9.64
CA LYS A 88 -14.63 -10.20 -10.18
C LYS A 88 -16.08 -10.43 -9.73
N PHE A 89 -16.35 -10.34 -8.43
CA PHE A 89 -17.68 -10.62 -7.90
C PHE A 89 -18.57 -9.38 -7.70
N ALA A 90 -17.99 -8.17 -7.75
CA ALA A 90 -18.69 -6.90 -7.53
C ALA A 90 -19.58 -6.89 -6.25
N ILE A 91 -19.12 -7.59 -5.19
CA ILE A 91 -19.82 -7.63 -3.91
C ILE A 91 -19.71 -6.27 -3.21
N LEU A 92 -18.57 -5.61 -3.39
CA LEU A 92 -18.31 -4.27 -2.83
C LEU A 92 -18.78 -3.20 -3.82
N PRO A 93 -19.48 -2.14 -3.36
CA PRO A 93 -19.95 -1.09 -4.23
C PRO A 93 -18.79 -0.36 -4.92
N VAL A 94 -18.84 -0.26 -6.25
CA VAL A 94 -17.80 0.38 -7.10
C VAL A 94 -17.45 1.78 -6.66
N LEU A 95 -18.43 2.52 -6.13
CA LEU A 95 -18.26 3.92 -5.72
C LEU A 95 -17.28 4.08 -4.53
N TYR A 96 -17.28 3.13 -3.62
CA TYR A 96 -16.43 3.17 -2.41
C TYR A 96 -15.19 2.29 -2.51
N PHE A 97 -15.27 1.24 -3.31
CA PHE A 97 -14.20 0.24 -3.46
C PHE A 97 -13.86 0.05 -4.93
N PRO A 98 -13.02 0.93 -5.52
CA PRO A 98 -12.56 0.76 -6.89
C PRO A 98 -11.75 -0.53 -7.04
N SER A 99 -11.74 -1.11 -8.24
CA SER A 99 -10.90 -2.25 -8.56
C SER A 99 -9.42 -1.92 -8.41
N LEU A 100 -8.59 -2.92 -8.10
CA LEU A 100 -7.14 -2.73 -7.96
C LEU A 100 -6.51 -2.25 -9.27
N ASP A 101 -7.00 -2.70 -10.43
CA ASP A 101 -6.56 -2.21 -11.75
C ASP A 101 -6.76 -0.70 -11.87
N ARG A 102 -7.89 -0.18 -11.44
CA ARG A 102 -8.17 1.25 -11.48
C ARG A 102 -7.29 2.03 -10.51
N VAL A 103 -7.05 1.49 -9.31
CA VAL A 103 -6.15 2.13 -8.33
C VAL A 103 -4.73 2.23 -8.87
N PHE A 104 -4.19 1.15 -9.45
CA PHE A 104 -2.87 1.16 -10.08
C PHE A 104 -2.85 2.00 -11.35
N GLY A 105 -3.92 2.01 -12.14
CA GLY A 105 -4.07 2.87 -13.32
C GLY A 105 -3.92 4.34 -12.97
N VAL A 106 -4.68 4.84 -11.99
CA VAL A 106 -4.59 6.23 -11.51
C VAL A 106 -3.17 6.56 -11.00
N LEU A 107 -2.50 5.63 -10.32
CA LEU A 107 -1.12 5.83 -9.87
C LEU A 107 -0.13 6.07 -11.01
N VAL A 108 -0.35 5.41 -12.16
CA VAL A 108 0.54 5.52 -13.33
C VAL A 108 0.12 6.69 -14.23
N GLU A 109 -1.15 6.77 -14.57
CA GLU A 109 -1.71 7.73 -15.53
C GLU A 109 -1.73 9.15 -14.96
N ASP A 110 -2.18 9.30 -13.71
CA ASP A 110 -2.31 10.58 -13.02
C ASP A 110 -1.16 10.90 -12.07
N SER A 111 0.00 10.28 -12.25
CA SER A 111 1.15 10.40 -11.36
C SER A 111 1.58 11.86 -11.12
N ALA A 112 1.58 12.70 -12.14
CA ALA A 112 1.93 14.12 -12.04
C ALA A 112 0.91 14.90 -11.19
N PHE A 113 -0.38 14.62 -11.37
CA PHE A 113 -1.45 15.22 -10.57
C PHE A 113 -1.36 14.78 -9.11
N LEU A 114 -1.17 13.48 -8.87
CA LEU A 114 -1.00 12.94 -7.53
C LEU A 114 0.23 13.52 -6.82
N ALA A 115 1.36 13.67 -7.53
CA ALA A 115 2.56 14.31 -6.99
C ALA A 115 2.30 15.76 -6.58
N THR A 116 1.55 16.49 -7.40
CA THR A 116 1.15 17.87 -7.11
C THR A 116 0.25 17.93 -5.87
N CYS A 117 -0.76 17.08 -5.78
CA CYS A 117 -1.64 16.98 -4.62
C CYS A 117 -0.85 16.61 -3.35
N LEU A 118 0.08 15.67 -3.45
CA LEU A 118 0.95 15.28 -2.35
C LEU A 118 1.83 16.44 -1.88
N ALA A 119 2.42 17.20 -2.81
CA ALA A 119 3.25 18.36 -2.49
C ALA A 119 2.44 19.45 -1.74
N TYR A 120 1.23 19.76 -2.21
CA TYR A 120 0.35 20.71 -1.53
C TYR A 120 -0.07 20.20 -0.14
N SER A 121 -0.44 18.95 -0.01
CA SER A 121 -0.82 18.34 1.27
C SER A 121 0.36 18.33 2.25
N ALA A 122 1.56 17.96 1.80
CA ALA A 122 2.77 17.99 2.60
C ALA A 122 3.11 19.42 3.07
N ARG A 123 2.96 20.40 2.18
CA ARG A 123 3.17 21.82 2.51
C ARG A 123 2.18 22.29 3.58
N LEU A 124 0.90 22.00 3.43
CA LEU A 124 -0.13 22.36 4.42
C LEU A 124 0.15 21.69 5.78
N LEU A 125 0.49 20.39 5.75
CA LEU A 125 0.85 19.66 6.97
C LEU A 125 2.05 20.27 7.67
N PHE A 126 3.11 20.61 6.91
CA PHE A 126 4.32 21.23 7.46
C PHE A 126 4.03 22.58 8.12
N PHE A 127 3.31 23.48 7.44
CA PHE A 127 2.98 24.79 8.01
C PHE A 127 2.01 24.68 9.17
N GLY A 128 1.03 23.77 9.11
CA GLY A 128 0.11 23.51 10.22
C GLY A 128 0.85 22.97 11.44
N TRP A 129 1.75 22.01 11.25
CA TRP A 129 2.57 21.45 12.31
C TRP A 129 3.52 22.51 12.92
N LEU A 130 4.23 23.26 12.07
CA LEU A 130 5.14 24.31 12.53
C LEU A 130 4.41 25.41 13.31
N GLY A 131 3.29 25.89 12.75
CA GLY A 131 2.43 26.88 13.42
C GLY A 131 1.89 26.38 14.76
N GLY A 132 1.40 25.15 14.78
CA GLY A 132 0.92 24.51 16.02
C GLY A 132 2.03 24.34 17.05
N ALA A 133 3.25 23.95 16.62
CA ALA A 133 4.39 23.82 17.51
C ALA A 133 4.79 25.17 18.12
N VAL A 134 4.89 26.23 17.30
CA VAL A 134 5.23 27.58 17.78
C VAL A 134 4.18 28.08 18.78
N VAL A 135 2.91 28.03 18.42
CA VAL A 135 1.81 28.47 19.33
C VAL A 135 1.78 27.62 20.58
N GLY A 136 1.94 26.29 20.46
CA GLY A 136 1.93 25.38 21.61
C GLY A 136 3.08 25.66 22.59
N VAL A 137 4.30 25.88 22.07
CA VAL A 137 5.45 26.22 22.91
C VAL A 137 5.28 27.55 23.58
N LEU A 138 4.84 28.60 22.87
CA LEU A 138 4.60 29.93 23.44
C LEU A 138 3.51 29.91 24.52
N THR A 139 2.41 29.20 24.26
CA THR A 139 1.32 29.03 25.22
C THR A 139 1.78 28.23 26.44
N GLY A 140 2.56 27.15 26.23
CA GLY A 140 3.12 26.37 27.34
C GLY A 140 4.04 27.19 28.25
N ILE A 141 4.91 28.01 27.64
CA ILE A 141 5.76 28.94 28.39
C ILE A 141 4.91 29.96 29.14
N ALA A 142 3.92 30.58 28.49
CA ALA A 142 3.04 31.59 29.12
C ALA A 142 2.26 30.99 30.31
N ILE A 143 1.75 29.79 30.23
CA ILE A 143 1.08 29.05 31.31
C ILE A 143 2.06 28.77 32.46
N GLY A 144 3.30 28.38 32.16
CA GLY A 144 4.31 28.06 33.15
C GLY A 144 4.76 29.28 33.97
N PHE A 145 4.82 30.46 33.35
CA PHE A 145 5.29 31.69 34.01
C PHE A 145 4.18 32.57 34.61
N ASN A 146 2.93 32.43 34.16
CA ASN A 146 1.85 33.33 34.59
C ASN A 146 0.62 32.54 35.08
N LYS A 147 0.40 32.58 36.41
CA LYS A 147 -0.75 31.91 37.07
C LYS A 147 -2.11 32.43 36.58
N THR A 148 -2.21 33.71 36.25
CA THR A 148 -3.44 34.29 35.73
C THR A 148 -3.75 33.79 34.33
N PHE A 149 -2.74 33.66 33.47
CA PHE A 149 -2.89 33.11 32.14
C PHE A 149 -3.24 31.60 32.18
N ALA A 150 -2.62 30.86 33.10
CA ALA A 150 -2.96 29.46 33.35
C ALA A 150 -4.44 29.25 33.69
N TYR A 151 -5.01 30.12 34.52
CA TYR A 151 -6.42 30.05 34.89
C TYR A 151 -7.40 30.21 33.71
N TRP A 152 -7.04 31.04 32.72
CA TRP A 152 -7.90 31.27 31.53
C TRP A 152 -7.78 30.24 30.44
N VAL A 153 -6.69 29.48 30.41
CA VAL A 153 -6.40 28.51 29.34
C VAL A 153 -6.67 27.07 29.76
N GLN A 154 -6.67 26.74 31.04
CA GLN A 154 -7.09 25.44 31.60
C GLN A 154 -8.60 25.37 31.78
#